data_86dc557346b6e474c6bc43bbcc3ce6b4
#
_entry.id   86dc557346b6e474c6bc43bbcc3ce6b4
#
_cell.length_a   1.000
_cell.length_b   1.000
_cell.length_c   1.000
_cell.angle_alpha   90.00
_cell.angle_beta   90.00
_cell.angle_gamma   90.00
#
_symmetry.space_group_name_H-M   'P 1'
#
loop_
_entity.id
_entity.type
_entity.pdbx_description
1 polymer ?
#
loop_
_entity_poly.entity_id
_entity_poly.type
_entity_poly.pdbx_seq_one_letter_code
_entity_poly.pdbx_strand_id
1 'polypeptide(L)'
;MDNNQTFLNACRNGQKNIVKILADRGGIDLDRRDAEGNTPLYYACRQGYRDVAALLLERGADPSLANNRGETPLHAAARSGNREIIDRLMARGADPDAADNEGCTPLMRLLESRRTDAALWLIDHGADTARTDRTGHRALDYATAYGLREVVVRLSRPDDDARDAEGNTPLHQAVYNDCAEVVRTLLNASKAQLDTPNDAGETPLLVACGRGNLHIARMLLAAGANADRALPNGSRPLHAAARSGNRFLGEALLEAGASADACNDAGETPLLVAARAGNNDFVRMLVEHNAGVNTADNLQHTALYYAGERGFTEIVELLLAAGAEG
;
A
#
# COMPACT_ATOMS: atom_id res chain seq x y z
N MET A 1 42.82 -19.42 -17.45
CA MET A 1 41.48 -19.00 -16.99
C MET A 1 41.62 -18.48 -15.58
N ASP A 2 41.01 -17.35 -15.29
CA ASP A 2 41.01 -16.80 -13.92
C ASP A 2 40.19 -17.73 -13.01
N ASN A 3 40.81 -18.39 -12.06
CA ASN A 3 40.17 -19.31 -11.13
C ASN A 3 39.09 -18.59 -10.30
N ASN A 4 39.28 -17.29 -10.00
CA ASN A 4 38.32 -16.50 -9.30
C ASN A 4 37.04 -16.26 -10.13
N GLN A 5 37.21 -16.05 -11.45
CA GLN A 5 36.02 -15.90 -12.34
C GLN A 5 35.27 -17.24 -12.48
N THR A 6 35.99 -18.35 -12.55
CA THR A 6 35.36 -19.69 -12.58
C THR A 6 34.63 -19.97 -11.26
N PHE A 7 35.21 -19.56 -10.13
CA PHE A 7 34.62 -19.70 -8.81
C PHE A 7 33.31 -18.88 -8.70
N LEU A 8 33.35 -17.61 -9.08
CA LEU A 8 32.19 -16.75 -9.08
C LEU A 8 31.05 -17.33 -9.94
N ASN A 9 31.36 -17.80 -11.14
CA ASN A 9 30.39 -18.44 -12.03
C ASN A 9 29.82 -19.75 -11.43
N ALA A 10 30.68 -20.55 -10.77
CA ALA A 10 30.22 -21.77 -10.08
C ALA A 10 29.25 -21.45 -8.92
N CYS A 11 29.53 -20.39 -8.16
CA CYS A 11 28.63 -19.92 -7.10
C CYS A 11 27.30 -19.40 -7.67
N ARG A 12 27.35 -18.61 -8.75
CA ARG A 12 26.17 -18.09 -9.46
C ARG A 12 25.26 -19.20 -10.01
N ASN A 13 25.85 -20.35 -10.39
CA ASN A 13 25.15 -21.49 -10.96
C ASN A 13 24.85 -22.62 -9.96
N GLY A 14 25.18 -22.44 -8.68
CA GLY A 14 24.91 -23.43 -7.64
C GLY A 14 25.74 -24.70 -7.72
N GLN A 15 26.90 -24.66 -8.38
CA GLN A 15 27.77 -25.82 -8.65
C GLN A 15 28.64 -26.19 -7.42
N LYS A 16 27.96 -26.66 -6.35
CA LYS A 16 28.57 -26.92 -5.04
C LYS A 16 29.93 -27.67 -5.12
N ASN A 17 30.01 -28.72 -5.93
CA ASN A 17 31.25 -29.53 -6.03
C ASN A 17 32.44 -28.73 -6.60
N ILE A 18 32.15 -27.89 -7.62
CA ILE A 18 33.20 -27.02 -8.20
C ILE A 18 33.60 -25.95 -7.20
N VAL A 19 32.64 -25.31 -6.53
CA VAL A 19 32.87 -24.32 -5.48
C VAL A 19 33.75 -24.93 -4.39
N LYS A 20 33.42 -26.15 -3.92
CA LYS A 20 34.21 -26.86 -2.89
C LYS A 20 35.64 -27.13 -3.35
N ILE A 21 35.81 -27.71 -4.54
CA ILE A 21 37.15 -28.03 -5.08
C ILE A 21 38.02 -26.79 -5.21
N LEU A 22 37.47 -25.69 -5.71
CA LEU A 22 38.19 -24.45 -5.91
C LEU A 22 38.58 -23.80 -4.56
N ALA A 23 37.62 -23.77 -3.64
CA ALA A 23 37.82 -23.22 -2.29
C ALA A 23 38.90 -24.04 -1.50
N ASP A 24 38.92 -25.38 -1.65
CA ASP A 24 39.86 -26.27 -0.98
C ASP A 24 41.30 -26.15 -1.53
N ARG A 25 41.48 -25.74 -2.78
CA ARG A 25 42.82 -25.54 -3.37
C ARG A 25 43.55 -24.32 -2.84
N GLY A 26 42.81 -23.38 -2.24
CA GLY A 26 43.38 -22.11 -1.77
C GLY A 26 43.67 -21.10 -2.88
N GLY A 27 44.01 -19.88 -2.50
CA GLY A 27 44.28 -18.78 -3.45
C GLY A 27 43.06 -18.25 -4.19
N ILE A 28 41.86 -18.59 -3.72
CA ILE A 28 40.60 -18.07 -4.20
C ILE A 28 40.16 -16.90 -3.32
N ASP A 29 39.81 -15.79 -3.95
CA ASP A 29 39.16 -14.67 -3.30
C ASP A 29 37.64 -14.96 -3.16
N LEU A 30 37.23 -15.31 -1.92
CA LEU A 30 35.85 -15.64 -1.59
C LEU A 30 34.91 -14.46 -1.72
N ASP A 31 35.46 -13.23 -1.69
CA ASP A 31 34.71 -11.97 -1.72
C ASP A 31 34.91 -11.19 -3.03
N ARG A 32 35.48 -11.89 -4.04
CA ARG A 32 35.63 -11.32 -5.40
C ARG A 32 34.34 -10.72 -5.91
N ARG A 33 34.39 -9.45 -6.29
CA ARG A 33 33.26 -8.72 -6.87
C ARG A 33 33.27 -8.75 -8.39
N ASP A 34 32.11 -8.86 -9.01
CA ASP A 34 31.93 -8.61 -10.44
C ASP A 34 31.75 -7.11 -10.75
N ALA A 35 31.40 -6.79 -12.00
CA ALA A 35 31.19 -5.41 -12.45
C ALA A 35 30.02 -4.71 -11.71
N GLU A 36 29.02 -5.46 -11.27
CA GLU A 36 27.87 -5.00 -10.49
C GLU A 36 28.17 -4.95 -8.98
N GLY A 37 29.36 -5.36 -8.58
CA GLY A 37 29.81 -5.43 -7.17
C GLY A 37 29.28 -6.67 -6.43
N ASN A 38 28.66 -7.63 -7.12
CA ASN A 38 28.13 -8.83 -6.48
C ASN A 38 29.24 -9.80 -6.10
N THR A 39 29.15 -10.35 -4.90
CA THR A 39 30.06 -11.40 -4.38
C THR A 39 29.52 -12.79 -4.71
N PRO A 40 30.38 -13.86 -4.62
CA PRO A 40 29.93 -15.24 -4.67
C PRO A 40 28.80 -15.56 -3.69
N LEU A 41 28.89 -15.03 -2.45
CA LEU A 41 27.88 -15.20 -1.41
C LEU A 41 26.57 -14.52 -1.78
N TYR A 42 26.62 -13.30 -2.34
CA TYR A 42 25.42 -12.61 -2.85
C TYR A 42 24.65 -13.47 -3.85
N TYR A 43 25.34 -14.06 -4.84
CA TYR A 43 24.70 -14.91 -5.84
C TYR A 43 24.09 -16.18 -5.23
N ALA A 44 24.82 -16.87 -4.35
CA ALA A 44 24.31 -18.07 -3.68
C ALA A 44 23.05 -17.76 -2.85
N CYS A 45 23.01 -16.61 -2.17
CA CYS A 45 21.87 -16.14 -1.39
C CYS A 45 20.68 -15.80 -2.29
N ARG A 46 20.91 -15.04 -3.37
CA ARG A 46 19.87 -14.61 -4.31
C ARG A 46 19.16 -15.77 -4.97
N GLN A 47 19.90 -16.82 -5.33
CA GLN A 47 19.39 -18.02 -5.99
C GLN A 47 18.85 -19.07 -5.00
N GLY A 48 19.06 -18.88 -3.70
CA GLY A 48 18.63 -19.82 -2.68
C GLY A 48 19.47 -21.09 -2.61
N TYR A 49 20.74 -21.07 -3.05
CA TYR A 49 21.62 -22.20 -3.02
C TYR A 49 22.21 -22.42 -1.63
N ARG A 50 21.43 -23.06 -0.74
CA ARG A 50 21.75 -23.27 0.67
C ARG A 50 23.14 -23.84 0.91
N ASP A 51 23.45 -24.92 0.19
CA ASP A 51 24.73 -25.63 0.38
C ASP A 51 25.94 -24.79 -0.04
N VAL A 52 25.78 -23.98 -1.10
CA VAL A 52 26.84 -23.09 -1.57
C VAL A 52 26.99 -21.91 -0.59
N ALA A 53 25.91 -21.31 -0.16
CA ALA A 53 25.93 -20.24 0.84
C ALA A 53 26.53 -20.70 2.16
N ALA A 54 26.15 -21.89 2.65
CA ALA A 54 26.71 -22.50 3.84
C ALA A 54 28.23 -22.71 3.70
N LEU A 55 28.68 -23.30 2.60
CA LEU A 55 30.09 -23.54 2.32
C LEU A 55 30.92 -22.24 2.30
N LEU A 56 30.40 -21.20 1.65
CA LEU A 56 31.04 -19.88 1.58
C LEU A 56 31.19 -19.25 2.97
N LEU A 57 30.10 -19.26 3.76
CA LEU A 57 30.12 -18.74 5.14
C LEU A 57 31.04 -19.55 6.07
N GLU A 58 31.11 -20.88 5.92
CA GLU A 58 32.04 -21.73 6.67
C GLU A 58 33.50 -21.43 6.34
N ARG A 59 33.78 -20.99 5.10
CA ARG A 59 35.13 -20.63 4.65
C ARG A 59 35.47 -19.17 4.93
N GLY A 60 34.58 -18.39 5.52
CA GLY A 60 34.85 -17.03 5.97
C GLY A 60 34.51 -15.95 4.93
N ALA A 61 33.63 -16.23 3.95
CA ALA A 61 33.07 -15.18 3.10
C ALA A 61 32.32 -14.13 3.95
N ASP A 62 32.55 -12.86 3.64
CA ASP A 62 31.98 -11.74 4.40
C ASP A 62 30.47 -11.52 4.09
N PRO A 63 29.57 -11.69 5.07
CA PRO A 63 28.15 -11.53 4.89
C PRO A 63 27.71 -10.06 4.79
N SER A 64 28.61 -9.09 5.04
CA SER A 64 28.28 -7.65 5.07
C SER A 64 28.53 -6.93 3.75
N LEU A 65 29.24 -7.54 2.80
CA LEU A 65 29.65 -6.89 1.56
C LEU A 65 28.48 -6.58 0.64
N ALA A 66 28.16 -5.31 0.52
CA ALA A 66 27.11 -4.83 -0.36
C ALA A 66 27.60 -4.69 -1.82
N ASN A 67 26.71 -4.92 -2.78
CA ASN A 67 26.94 -4.64 -4.20
C ASN A 67 26.85 -3.14 -4.53
N ASN A 68 26.97 -2.74 -5.83
CA ASN A 68 26.89 -1.35 -6.26
C ASN A 68 25.51 -0.69 -6.03
N ARG A 69 24.49 -1.49 -5.72
CA ARG A 69 23.15 -1.00 -5.32
C ARG A 69 22.96 -0.93 -3.81
N GLY A 70 24.02 -1.16 -3.03
CA GLY A 70 23.95 -1.22 -1.58
C GLY A 70 23.33 -2.53 -1.03
N GLU A 71 22.96 -3.49 -1.89
CA GLU A 71 22.34 -4.74 -1.46
C GLU A 71 23.40 -5.70 -0.87
N THR A 72 23.22 -6.10 0.38
CA THR A 72 24.03 -7.11 1.07
C THR A 72 23.57 -8.54 0.70
N PRO A 73 24.34 -9.59 1.04
CA PRO A 73 23.87 -10.98 0.92
C PRO A 73 22.53 -11.25 1.62
N LEU A 74 22.20 -10.52 2.69
CA LEU A 74 20.91 -10.65 3.38
C LEU A 74 19.75 -10.06 2.55
N HIS A 75 19.96 -8.95 1.84
CA HIS A 75 18.99 -8.45 0.84
C HIS A 75 18.77 -9.45 -0.29
N ALA A 76 19.84 -10.08 -0.76
CA ALA A 76 19.76 -11.12 -1.78
C ALA A 76 18.98 -12.35 -1.29
N ALA A 77 19.23 -12.80 -0.05
CA ALA A 77 18.49 -13.89 0.59
C ALA A 77 17.00 -13.57 0.78
N ALA A 78 16.68 -12.29 1.04
CA ALA A 78 15.29 -11.83 1.15
C ALA A 78 14.48 -12.11 -0.14
N ARG A 79 15.07 -11.94 -1.31
CA ARG A 79 14.41 -12.23 -2.60
C ARG A 79 14.13 -13.72 -2.78
N SER A 80 15.06 -14.60 -2.36
CA SER A 80 14.83 -16.05 -2.40
C SER A 80 13.82 -16.53 -1.34
N GLY A 81 13.73 -15.84 -0.22
CA GLY A 81 12.91 -16.19 0.93
C GLY A 81 13.40 -17.44 1.67
N ASN A 82 14.63 -17.86 1.43
CA ASN A 82 15.21 -19.04 2.06
C ASN A 82 15.62 -18.75 3.49
N ARG A 83 14.77 -19.15 4.45
CA ARG A 83 14.95 -18.92 5.88
C ARG A 83 16.26 -19.48 6.41
N GLU A 84 16.69 -20.66 5.95
CA GLU A 84 17.94 -21.26 6.42
C GLU A 84 19.17 -20.43 6.03
N ILE A 85 19.17 -19.82 4.83
CA ILE A 85 20.22 -18.89 4.42
C ILE A 85 20.20 -17.63 5.28
N ILE A 86 19.01 -17.07 5.53
CA ILE A 86 18.84 -15.89 6.38
C ILE A 86 19.38 -16.16 7.79
N ASP A 87 18.99 -17.29 8.40
CA ASP A 87 19.45 -17.70 9.72
C ASP A 87 20.97 -17.81 9.79
N ARG A 88 21.60 -18.46 8.79
CA ARG A 88 23.06 -18.59 8.72
C ARG A 88 23.78 -17.26 8.53
N LEU A 89 23.23 -16.34 7.74
CA LEU A 89 23.77 -14.99 7.57
C LEU A 89 23.71 -14.21 8.89
N MET A 90 22.57 -14.25 9.58
CA MET A 90 22.40 -13.62 10.89
C MET A 90 23.36 -14.20 11.93
N ALA A 91 23.53 -15.53 11.97
CA ALA A 91 24.50 -16.21 12.85
C ALA A 91 25.96 -15.83 12.57
N ARG A 92 26.23 -15.27 11.37
CA ARG A 92 27.57 -14.77 10.99
C ARG A 92 27.69 -13.25 11.07
N GLY A 93 26.72 -12.56 11.71
CA GLY A 93 26.78 -11.14 12.00
C GLY A 93 26.31 -10.25 10.84
N ALA A 94 25.52 -10.79 9.91
CA ALA A 94 24.85 -9.93 8.93
C ALA A 94 23.91 -8.95 9.66
N ASP A 95 23.96 -7.67 9.25
CA ASP A 95 23.10 -6.63 9.81
C ASP A 95 21.67 -6.74 9.22
N PRO A 96 20.64 -7.05 10.03
CA PRO A 96 19.25 -7.13 9.58
C PRO A 96 18.68 -5.79 9.10
N ASP A 97 19.32 -4.69 9.52
CA ASP A 97 18.85 -3.33 9.28
C ASP A 97 19.72 -2.56 8.29
N ALA A 98 20.63 -3.25 7.60
CA ALA A 98 21.40 -2.67 6.52
C ALA A 98 20.46 -2.07 5.48
N ALA A 99 20.74 -0.83 5.04
CA ALA A 99 19.94 -0.15 4.03
C ALA A 99 20.63 -0.23 2.65
N ASP A 100 19.89 -0.58 1.62
CA ASP A 100 20.37 -0.47 0.24
C ASP A 100 20.33 0.99 -0.26
N ASN A 101 20.65 1.22 -1.54
CA ASN A 101 20.67 2.57 -2.11
C ASN A 101 19.26 3.22 -2.22
N GLU A 102 18.18 2.47 -2.04
CA GLU A 102 16.81 2.98 -1.96
C GLU A 102 16.37 3.21 -0.51
N GLY A 103 17.24 2.89 0.47
CA GLY A 103 16.94 2.93 1.89
C GLY A 103 16.19 1.69 2.38
N CYS A 104 15.92 0.71 1.51
CA CYS A 104 15.20 -0.50 1.88
C CYS A 104 16.07 -1.42 2.72
N THR A 105 15.47 -2.01 3.76
CA THR A 105 16.08 -3.05 4.58
C THR A 105 15.80 -4.46 4.01
N PRO A 106 16.55 -5.50 4.43
CA PRO A 106 16.21 -6.88 4.09
C PRO A 106 14.78 -7.27 4.43
N LEU A 107 14.21 -6.76 5.54
CA LEU A 107 12.82 -6.96 5.90
C LEU A 107 11.88 -6.42 4.85
N MET A 108 12.06 -5.17 4.39
CA MET A 108 11.24 -4.56 3.34
C MET A 108 11.32 -5.38 2.04
N ARG A 109 12.48 -5.89 1.65
CA ARG A 109 12.65 -6.76 0.48
C ARG A 109 11.98 -8.13 0.62
N LEU A 110 11.91 -8.69 1.84
CA LEU A 110 11.11 -9.90 2.13
C LEU A 110 9.61 -9.64 1.91
N LEU A 111 9.12 -8.51 2.39
CA LEU A 111 7.72 -8.12 2.27
C LEU A 111 7.33 -7.83 0.81
N GLU A 112 8.16 -7.09 0.07
CA GLU A 112 8.01 -6.87 -1.37
C GLU A 112 7.95 -8.20 -2.15
N SER A 113 8.78 -9.17 -1.76
CA SER A 113 8.83 -10.51 -2.36
C SER A 113 7.74 -11.45 -1.81
N ARG A 114 6.85 -10.98 -0.92
CA ARG A 114 5.78 -11.73 -0.25
C ARG A 114 6.28 -12.98 0.50
N ARG A 115 7.46 -12.88 1.12
CA ARG A 115 8.08 -13.97 1.88
C ARG A 115 7.68 -13.87 3.36
N THR A 116 6.40 -14.08 3.65
CA THR A 116 5.76 -13.86 4.96
C THR A 116 6.48 -14.58 6.10
N ASP A 117 6.75 -15.89 5.96
CA ASP A 117 7.39 -16.68 7.02
C ASP A 117 8.79 -16.17 7.37
N ALA A 118 9.59 -15.83 6.34
CA ALA A 118 10.93 -15.30 6.53
C ALA A 118 10.90 -13.88 7.11
N ALA A 119 9.91 -13.06 6.72
CA ALA A 119 9.71 -11.73 7.27
C ALA A 119 9.34 -11.78 8.76
N LEU A 120 8.37 -12.62 9.15
CA LEU A 120 8.00 -12.83 10.55
C LEU A 120 9.17 -13.32 11.38
N TRP A 121 9.93 -14.26 10.82
CA TRP A 121 11.14 -14.76 11.50
C TRP A 121 12.16 -13.63 11.73
N LEU A 122 12.42 -12.78 10.73
CA LEU A 122 13.38 -11.69 10.84
C LEU A 122 12.90 -10.61 11.85
N ILE A 123 11.60 -10.32 11.89
CA ILE A 123 10.97 -9.45 12.90
C ILE A 123 11.21 -10.01 14.31
N ASP A 124 10.96 -11.31 14.50
CA ASP A 124 11.12 -11.98 15.81
C ASP A 124 12.61 -12.07 16.25
N HIS A 125 13.55 -11.90 15.31
CA HIS A 125 15.00 -11.89 15.56
C HIS A 125 15.61 -10.47 15.55
N GLY A 126 14.77 -9.45 15.75
CA GLY A 126 15.19 -8.12 16.11
C GLY A 126 15.42 -7.14 14.97
N ALA A 127 14.89 -7.41 13.76
CA ALA A 127 14.87 -6.41 12.70
C ALA A 127 14.09 -5.17 13.14
N ASP A 128 14.65 -3.98 12.90
CA ASP A 128 14.00 -2.70 13.21
C ASP A 128 12.85 -2.41 12.22
N THR A 129 11.65 -2.55 12.70
CA THR A 129 10.42 -2.34 11.93
C THR A 129 10.05 -0.88 11.72
N ALA A 130 10.74 0.05 12.41
CA ALA A 130 10.51 1.49 12.32
C ALA A 130 11.39 2.18 11.27
N ARG A 131 12.39 1.48 10.71
CA ARG A 131 13.20 2.00 9.60
C ARG A 131 12.34 2.40 8.43
N THR A 132 12.70 3.51 7.78
CA THR A 132 12.04 3.99 6.57
C THR A 132 12.98 3.89 5.36
N ASP A 133 12.42 3.60 4.20
CA ASP A 133 13.11 3.78 2.92
C ASP A 133 13.20 5.29 2.55
N ARG A 134 13.74 5.62 1.38
CA ARG A 134 13.88 7.02 0.92
C ARG A 134 12.57 7.71 0.63
N THR A 135 11.47 6.97 0.49
CA THR A 135 10.11 7.46 0.27
C THR A 135 9.30 7.56 1.56
N GLY A 136 9.92 7.24 2.72
CA GLY A 136 9.28 7.29 4.02
C GLY A 136 8.48 6.03 4.40
N HIS A 137 8.45 5.00 3.54
CA HIS A 137 7.71 3.76 3.83
C HIS A 137 8.46 2.88 4.83
N ARG A 138 7.71 2.29 5.76
CA ARG A 138 8.18 1.31 6.76
C ARG A 138 7.74 -0.11 6.40
N ALA A 139 8.23 -1.08 7.15
CA ALA A 139 7.82 -2.48 6.99
C ALA A 139 6.28 -2.68 7.01
N LEU A 140 5.55 -1.92 7.86
CA LEU A 140 4.08 -1.99 7.92
C LEU A 140 3.43 -1.54 6.61
N ASP A 141 3.96 -0.50 5.96
CA ASP A 141 3.45 0.03 4.70
C ASP A 141 3.59 -1.01 3.57
N TYR A 142 4.76 -1.66 3.49
CA TYR A 142 4.99 -2.79 2.58
C TYR A 142 4.04 -3.96 2.85
N ALA A 143 3.90 -4.37 4.13
CA ALA A 143 3.02 -5.46 4.50
C ALA A 143 1.56 -5.16 4.12
N THR A 144 1.13 -3.92 4.30
CA THR A 144 -0.21 -3.43 3.97
C THR A 144 -0.42 -3.39 2.45
N ALA A 145 0.53 -2.79 1.69
CA ALA A 145 0.48 -2.69 0.24
C ALA A 145 0.40 -4.06 -0.45
N TYR A 146 1.11 -5.05 0.08
CA TYR A 146 1.11 -6.41 -0.46
C TYR A 146 0.07 -7.35 0.16
N GLY A 147 -0.78 -6.87 1.07
CA GLY A 147 -1.86 -7.65 1.67
C GLY A 147 -1.39 -8.75 2.63
N LEU A 148 -0.23 -8.58 3.27
CA LEU A 148 0.40 -9.59 4.13
C LEU A 148 -0.18 -9.54 5.55
N ARG A 149 -1.43 -10.00 5.70
CA ARG A 149 -2.23 -9.90 6.91
C ARG A 149 -1.49 -10.29 8.19
N GLU A 150 -0.80 -11.43 8.20
CA GLU A 150 -0.10 -11.93 9.39
C GLU A 150 1.00 -10.97 9.85
N VAL A 151 1.73 -10.38 8.90
CA VAL A 151 2.74 -9.36 9.18
C VAL A 151 2.10 -8.07 9.67
N VAL A 152 0.98 -7.65 9.04
CA VAL A 152 0.22 -6.48 9.48
C VAL A 152 -0.23 -6.66 10.93
N VAL A 153 -0.81 -7.82 11.29
CA VAL A 153 -1.18 -8.13 12.69
C VAL A 153 0.02 -8.02 13.63
N ARG A 154 1.17 -8.54 13.20
CA ARG A 154 2.41 -8.55 14.03
C ARG A 154 2.99 -7.17 14.22
N LEU A 155 2.87 -6.28 13.23
CA LEU A 155 3.46 -4.93 13.22
C LEU A 155 2.49 -3.85 13.73
N SER A 156 1.17 -4.05 13.61
CA SER A 156 0.17 -3.05 14.03
C SER A 156 0.20 -2.84 15.54
N ARG A 157 0.41 -1.59 15.96
CA ARG A 157 0.30 -1.15 17.35
C ARG A 157 -0.87 -0.18 17.47
N PRO A 158 -1.59 -0.16 18.61
CA PRO A 158 -2.74 0.73 18.82
C PRO A 158 -2.42 2.22 18.62
N ASP A 159 -1.18 2.64 18.93
CA ASP A 159 -0.72 4.03 18.92
C ASP A 159 0.24 4.32 17.76
N ASP A 160 0.20 3.53 16.69
CA ASP A 160 1.10 3.73 15.55
C ASP A 160 0.62 4.88 14.66
N ASP A 161 1.25 6.07 14.81
CA ASP A 161 1.04 7.25 13.97
C ASP A 161 1.86 7.19 12.65
N ALA A 162 2.16 5.99 12.16
CA ALA A 162 2.87 5.79 10.92
C ALA A 162 2.19 6.50 9.75
N ARG A 163 2.96 7.31 9.03
CA ARG A 163 2.54 7.96 7.79
C ARG A 163 3.65 7.82 6.76
N ASP A 164 3.28 7.62 5.52
CA ASP A 164 4.21 7.70 4.38
C ASP A 164 4.50 9.16 3.99
N ALA A 165 5.25 9.35 2.90
CA ALA A 165 5.64 10.67 2.41
C ALA A 165 4.45 11.55 1.95
N GLU A 166 3.31 10.94 1.64
CA GLU A 166 2.05 11.60 1.26
C GLU A 166 1.10 11.77 2.46
N GLY A 167 1.56 11.46 3.68
CA GLY A 167 0.76 11.52 4.89
C GLY A 167 -0.26 10.38 5.03
N ASN A 168 -0.21 9.34 4.18
CA ASN A 168 -1.13 8.22 4.26
C ASN A 168 -0.83 7.36 5.48
N THR A 169 -1.86 6.98 6.20
CA THR A 169 -1.77 5.95 7.24
C THR A 169 -1.82 4.55 6.61
N PRO A 170 -1.42 3.49 7.34
CA PRO A 170 -1.59 2.10 6.88
C PRO A 170 -3.02 1.78 6.43
N LEU A 171 -4.03 2.41 7.06
CA LEU A 171 -5.43 2.23 6.67
C LEU A 171 -5.72 2.85 5.29
N HIS A 172 -5.16 4.04 4.96
CA HIS A 172 -5.24 4.60 3.61
C HIS A 172 -4.64 3.66 2.58
N GLN A 173 -3.46 3.13 2.84
CA GLN A 173 -2.78 2.21 1.92
C GLN A 173 -3.56 0.91 1.71
N ALA A 174 -4.15 0.34 2.77
CA ALA A 174 -5.00 -0.83 2.65
C ALA A 174 -6.23 -0.57 1.76
N VAL A 175 -6.82 0.63 1.88
CA VAL A 175 -7.95 1.07 1.04
C VAL A 175 -7.50 1.32 -0.39
N TYR A 176 -6.38 2.01 -0.62
CA TYR A 176 -5.81 2.22 -1.96
C TYR A 176 -5.52 0.91 -2.69
N ASN A 177 -5.07 -0.13 -1.98
CA ASN A 177 -4.73 -1.43 -2.56
C ASN A 177 -5.92 -2.41 -2.60
N ASP A 178 -7.13 -1.97 -2.24
CA ASP A 178 -8.35 -2.81 -2.19
C ASP A 178 -8.19 -4.08 -1.32
N CYS A 179 -7.41 -3.98 -0.24
CA CYS A 179 -7.10 -5.09 0.65
C CYS A 179 -8.09 -5.18 1.82
N ALA A 180 -9.33 -5.61 1.58
CA ALA A 180 -10.40 -5.66 2.58
C ALA A 180 -10.02 -6.41 3.88
N GLU A 181 -9.27 -7.51 3.77
CA GLU A 181 -8.83 -8.28 4.96
C GLU A 181 -7.82 -7.51 5.81
N VAL A 182 -6.95 -6.70 5.19
CA VAL A 182 -6.02 -5.82 5.90
C VAL A 182 -6.78 -4.67 6.55
N VAL A 183 -7.75 -4.06 5.84
CA VAL A 183 -8.65 -3.04 6.41
C VAL A 183 -9.33 -3.59 7.67
N ARG A 184 -9.92 -4.78 7.61
CA ARG A 184 -10.55 -5.43 8.77
C ARG A 184 -9.58 -5.63 9.92
N THR A 185 -8.36 -6.04 9.62
CA THR A 185 -7.30 -6.27 10.62
C THR A 185 -6.93 -4.97 11.33
N LEU A 186 -6.69 -3.90 10.57
CA LEU A 186 -6.34 -2.59 11.11
C LEU A 186 -7.48 -2.00 11.96
N LEU A 187 -8.72 -2.10 11.50
CA LEU A 187 -9.90 -1.64 12.24
C LEU A 187 -10.11 -2.39 13.57
N ASN A 188 -9.75 -3.68 13.62
CA ASN A 188 -9.82 -4.47 14.84
C ASN A 188 -8.66 -4.15 15.81
N ALA A 189 -7.49 -3.79 15.28
CA ALA A 189 -6.32 -3.46 16.09
C ALA A 189 -6.44 -2.06 16.73
N SER A 190 -6.91 -1.07 15.96
CA SER A 190 -7.09 0.30 16.43
C SER A 190 -8.10 1.06 15.56
N LYS A 191 -8.90 1.91 16.19
CA LYS A 191 -9.77 2.87 15.49
C LYS A 191 -9.18 4.29 15.45
N ALA A 192 -7.99 4.50 16.00
CA ALA A 192 -7.39 5.82 16.19
C ALA A 192 -7.18 6.58 14.86
N GLN A 193 -6.96 5.85 13.77
CA GLN A 193 -6.67 6.45 12.45
C GLN A 193 -7.86 6.44 11.47
N LEU A 194 -9.09 6.13 11.97
CA LEU A 194 -10.27 5.93 11.12
C LEU A 194 -10.61 7.16 10.27
N ASP A 195 -10.48 8.36 10.85
CA ASP A 195 -10.77 9.65 10.21
C ASP A 195 -9.54 10.55 10.07
N THR A 196 -8.35 10.00 10.20
CA THR A 196 -7.10 10.75 10.01
C THR A 196 -6.97 11.13 8.55
N PRO A 197 -6.79 12.43 8.21
CA PRO A 197 -6.57 12.83 6.82
C PRO A 197 -5.10 12.62 6.42
N ASN A 198 -4.85 12.31 5.14
CA ASN A 198 -3.55 12.41 4.49
C ASN A 198 -3.24 13.87 4.13
N ASP A 199 -2.11 14.15 3.47
CA ASP A 199 -1.70 15.51 3.09
C ASP A 199 -2.62 16.16 2.06
N ALA A 200 -3.39 15.37 1.29
CA ALA A 200 -4.45 15.85 0.41
C ALA A 200 -5.77 16.17 1.15
N GLY A 201 -5.83 15.88 2.46
CA GLY A 201 -7.04 16.02 3.28
C GLY A 201 -8.02 14.84 3.15
N GLU A 202 -7.63 13.78 2.46
CA GLU A 202 -8.47 12.60 2.30
C GLU A 202 -8.43 11.72 3.54
N THR A 203 -9.60 11.28 4.01
CA THR A 203 -9.72 10.19 4.98
C THR A 203 -9.79 8.84 4.26
N PRO A 204 -9.54 7.70 4.93
CA PRO A 204 -9.73 6.38 4.33
C PRO A 204 -11.10 6.18 3.68
N LEU A 205 -12.17 6.76 4.27
CA LEU A 205 -13.52 6.71 3.70
C LEU A 205 -13.62 7.52 2.41
N LEU A 206 -13.05 8.74 2.35
CA LEU A 206 -13.00 9.55 1.13
C LEU A 206 -12.27 8.82 0.00
N VAL A 207 -11.15 8.17 0.30
CA VAL A 207 -10.44 7.33 -0.67
C VAL A 207 -11.32 6.17 -1.17
N ALA A 208 -11.98 5.44 -0.27
CA ALA A 208 -12.89 4.35 -0.64
C ALA A 208 -14.03 4.84 -1.55
N CYS A 209 -14.62 6.00 -1.23
CA CYS A 209 -15.68 6.62 -2.02
C CYS A 209 -15.19 7.08 -3.39
N GLY A 210 -14.04 7.75 -3.47
CA GLY A 210 -13.43 8.18 -4.73
C GLY A 210 -13.12 7.01 -5.67
N ARG A 211 -12.79 5.85 -5.13
CA ARG A 211 -12.57 4.59 -5.88
C ARG A 211 -13.84 3.79 -6.15
N GLY A 212 -14.98 4.21 -5.62
CA GLY A 212 -16.25 3.48 -5.75
C GLY A 212 -16.30 2.14 -5.00
N ASN A 213 -15.40 1.94 -4.02
CA ASN A 213 -15.31 0.69 -3.28
C ASN A 213 -16.35 0.59 -2.17
N LEU A 214 -17.54 0.12 -2.53
CA LEU A 214 -18.66 -0.04 -1.61
C LEU A 214 -18.34 -0.97 -0.43
N HIS A 215 -17.61 -2.08 -0.68
CA HIS A 215 -17.33 -3.05 0.37
C HIS A 215 -16.47 -2.45 1.48
N ILE A 216 -15.36 -1.82 1.12
CA ILE A 216 -14.47 -1.16 2.08
C ILE A 216 -15.16 0.05 2.73
N ALA A 217 -15.91 0.86 1.95
CA ALA A 217 -16.67 1.98 2.51
C ALA A 217 -17.64 1.53 3.60
N ARG A 218 -18.40 0.44 3.38
CA ARG A 218 -19.27 -0.13 4.40
C ARG A 218 -18.53 -0.63 5.64
N MET A 219 -17.34 -1.21 5.47
CA MET A 219 -16.52 -1.62 6.61
C MET A 219 -16.09 -0.42 7.46
N LEU A 220 -15.65 0.67 6.81
CA LEU A 220 -15.24 1.90 7.48
C LEU A 220 -16.42 2.58 8.19
N LEU A 221 -17.57 2.69 7.53
CA LEU A 221 -18.80 3.23 8.11
C LEU A 221 -19.28 2.40 9.32
N ALA A 222 -19.25 1.07 9.19
CA ALA A 222 -19.59 0.18 10.31
C ALA A 222 -18.63 0.32 11.50
N ALA A 223 -17.37 0.69 11.25
CA ALA A 223 -16.39 0.99 12.29
C ALA A 223 -16.61 2.38 12.93
N GLY A 224 -17.47 3.23 12.35
CA GLY A 224 -17.82 4.56 12.84
C GLY A 224 -17.08 5.70 12.14
N ALA A 225 -16.58 5.50 10.91
CA ALA A 225 -15.98 6.57 10.11
C ALA A 225 -16.98 7.72 9.90
N ASN A 226 -16.49 8.95 9.95
CA ASN A 226 -17.29 10.13 9.73
C ASN A 226 -17.71 10.24 8.24
N ALA A 227 -18.99 9.94 7.97
CA ALA A 227 -19.56 9.96 6.62
C ALA A 227 -19.60 11.37 5.99
N ASP A 228 -19.36 12.42 6.80
CA ASP A 228 -19.54 13.81 6.37
C ASP A 228 -18.23 14.63 6.48
N ARG A 229 -17.07 13.98 6.66
CA ARG A 229 -15.77 14.65 6.71
C ARG A 229 -15.43 15.26 5.35
N ALA A 230 -15.19 16.58 5.34
CA ALA A 230 -14.91 17.32 4.12
C ALA A 230 -13.40 17.32 3.76
N LEU A 231 -13.11 17.33 2.46
CA LEU A 231 -11.84 17.73 1.87
C LEU A 231 -11.58 19.23 2.08
N PRO A 232 -10.35 19.73 1.86
CA PRO A 232 -10.04 21.17 1.93
C PRO A 232 -10.90 22.06 1.01
N ASN A 233 -11.43 21.51 -0.08
CA ASN A 233 -12.34 22.20 -1.01
C ASN A 233 -13.84 22.02 -0.65
N GLY A 234 -14.14 21.57 0.54
CA GLY A 234 -15.51 21.35 1.02
C GLY A 234 -16.20 20.09 0.48
N SER A 235 -15.59 19.37 -0.49
CA SER A 235 -16.19 18.13 -1.02
C SER A 235 -16.18 17.03 0.03
N ARG A 236 -17.27 16.25 0.09
CA ARG A 236 -17.50 15.19 1.08
C ARG A 236 -17.63 13.82 0.41
N PRO A 237 -17.61 12.70 1.16
CA PRO A 237 -17.77 11.37 0.60
C PRO A 237 -18.98 11.22 -0.33
N LEU A 238 -20.12 11.86 -0.02
CA LEU A 238 -21.32 11.80 -0.86
C LEU A 238 -21.13 12.51 -2.22
N HIS A 239 -20.32 13.58 -2.31
CA HIS A 239 -19.95 14.20 -3.61
C HIS A 239 -19.12 13.24 -4.48
N ALA A 240 -18.17 12.50 -3.86
CA ALA A 240 -17.39 11.51 -4.58
C ALA A 240 -18.25 10.34 -5.09
N ALA A 241 -19.16 9.84 -4.27
CA ALA A 241 -20.14 8.83 -4.63
C ALA A 241 -21.07 9.32 -5.75
N ALA A 242 -21.53 10.58 -5.68
CA ALA A 242 -22.36 11.21 -6.71
C ALA A 242 -21.67 11.30 -8.07
N ARG A 243 -20.36 11.61 -8.07
CA ARG A 243 -19.55 11.66 -9.29
C ARG A 243 -19.38 10.29 -9.93
N SER A 244 -19.19 9.24 -9.12
CA SER A 244 -19.07 7.86 -9.62
C SER A 244 -20.40 7.22 -10.03
N GLY A 245 -21.54 7.77 -9.58
CA GLY A 245 -22.88 7.23 -9.84
C GLY A 245 -23.19 5.95 -9.05
N ASN A 246 -22.37 5.58 -8.06
CA ASN A 246 -22.61 4.38 -7.27
C ASN A 246 -23.73 4.63 -6.24
N ARG A 247 -24.96 4.30 -6.63
CA ARG A 247 -26.18 4.46 -5.80
C ARG A 247 -26.03 3.78 -4.44
N PHE A 248 -25.54 2.53 -4.41
CA PHE A 248 -25.43 1.78 -3.16
C PHE A 248 -24.41 2.38 -2.18
N LEU A 249 -23.39 3.05 -2.71
CA LEU A 249 -22.43 3.80 -1.91
C LEU A 249 -23.08 5.07 -1.34
N GLY A 250 -23.88 5.76 -2.16
CA GLY A 250 -24.68 6.92 -1.72
C GLY A 250 -25.65 6.56 -0.60
N GLU A 251 -26.42 5.48 -0.77
CA GLU A 251 -27.32 4.96 0.24
C GLU A 251 -26.59 4.66 1.57
N ALA A 252 -25.46 3.94 1.51
CA ALA A 252 -24.69 3.62 2.71
C ALA A 252 -24.15 4.86 3.43
N LEU A 253 -23.79 5.91 2.70
CA LEU A 253 -23.34 7.19 3.29
C LEU A 253 -24.50 7.95 3.94
N LEU A 254 -25.65 8.01 3.30
CA LEU A 254 -26.85 8.66 3.85
C LEU A 254 -27.36 7.93 5.11
N GLU A 255 -27.39 6.60 5.10
CA GLU A 255 -27.71 5.78 6.27
C GLU A 255 -26.73 6.02 7.44
N ALA A 256 -25.45 6.33 7.14
CA ALA A 256 -24.45 6.69 8.12
C ALA A 256 -24.44 8.17 8.54
N GLY A 257 -25.42 8.96 8.08
CA GLY A 257 -25.64 10.34 8.49
C GLY A 257 -24.92 11.38 7.61
N ALA A 258 -24.51 11.04 6.38
CA ALA A 258 -24.00 12.03 5.44
C ALA A 258 -25.11 13.04 5.09
N SER A 259 -24.76 14.33 4.98
CA SER A 259 -25.70 15.38 4.59
C SER A 259 -25.98 15.33 3.08
N ALA A 260 -27.25 15.17 2.69
CA ALA A 260 -27.67 15.15 1.29
C ALA A 260 -27.46 16.51 0.59
N ASP A 261 -27.52 17.62 1.34
CA ASP A 261 -27.45 18.98 0.84
C ASP A 261 -26.14 19.73 1.20
N ALA A 262 -25.15 19.00 1.62
CA ALA A 262 -23.85 19.62 1.90
C ALA A 262 -23.27 20.26 0.65
N CYS A 263 -22.84 21.53 0.75
CA CYS A 263 -22.18 22.24 -0.35
C CYS A 263 -20.65 22.14 -0.22
N ASN A 264 -19.96 22.04 -1.36
CA ASN A 264 -18.55 22.28 -1.45
C ASN A 264 -18.25 23.79 -1.66
N ASP A 265 -16.98 24.18 -1.80
CA ASP A 265 -16.57 25.58 -1.99
C ASP A 265 -17.08 26.20 -3.30
N ALA A 266 -17.48 25.40 -4.28
CA ALA A 266 -18.13 25.84 -5.50
C ALA A 266 -19.64 26.01 -5.34
N GLY A 267 -20.21 25.72 -4.16
CA GLY A 267 -21.66 25.70 -3.90
C GLY A 267 -22.34 24.44 -4.43
N GLU A 268 -21.58 23.46 -4.91
CA GLU A 268 -22.17 22.24 -5.48
C GLU A 268 -22.63 21.29 -4.36
N THR A 269 -23.89 20.84 -4.46
CA THR A 269 -24.42 19.73 -3.67
C THR A 269 -24.14 18.37 -4.36
N PRO A 270 -24.26 17.23 -3.66
CA PRO A 270 -24.21 15.91 -4.29
C PRO A 270 -25.21 15.75 -5.46
N LEU A 271 -26.41 16.38 -5.36
CA LEU A 271 -27.40 16.36 -6.43
C LEU A 271 -26.90 17.08 -7.69
N LEU A 272 -26.29 18.27 -7.54
CA LEU A 272 -25.69 19.02 -8.64
C LEU A 272 -24.58 18.21 -9.33
N VAL A 273 -23.70 17.56 -8.52
CA VAL A 273 -22.63 16.71 -9.04
C VAL A 273 -23.19 15.51 -9.81
N ALA A 274 -24.22 14.83 -9.27
CA ALA A 274 -24.85 13.67 -9.92
C ALA A 274 -25.56 14.06 -11.22
N ALA A 275 -26.32 15.15 -11.21
CA ALA A 275 -27.04 15.67 -12.39
C ALA A 275 -26.06 16.06 -13.51
N ARG A 276 -24.98 16.79 -13.16
CA ARG A 276 -23.92 17.15 -14.11
C ARG A 276 -23.19 15.93 -14.67
N ALA A 277 -23.04 14.85 -13.90
CA ALA A 277 -22.42 13.61 -14.33
C ALA A 277 -23.35 12.70 -15.15
N GLY A 278 -24.67 12.96 -15.19
CA GLY A 278 -25.65 12.12 -15.87
C GLY A 278 -26.02 10.84 -15.12
N ASN A 279 -25.88 10.82 -13.81
CA ASN A 279 -26.08 9.64 -12.96
C ASN A 279 -27.54 9.50 -12.51
N ASN A 280 -28.42 9.04 -13.39
CA ASN A 280 -29.87 8.95 -13.18
C ASN A 280 -30.28 8.26 -11.88
N ASP A 281 -29.73 7.07 -11.62
CA ASP A 281 -30.08 6.30 -10.41
C ASP A 281 -29.64 7.02 -9.13
N PHE A 282 -28.51 7.73 -9.19
CA PHE A 282 -28.01 8.50 -8.04
C PHE A 282 -28.87 9.74 -7.80
N VAL A 283 -29.27 10.46 -8.87
CA VAL A 283 -30.20 11.58 -8.78
C VAL A 283 -31.53 11.11 -8.18
N ARG A 284 -32.08 10.01 -8.66
CA ARG A 284 -33.31 9.41 -8.12
C ARG A 284 -33.19 9.12 -6.63
N MET A 285 -32.15 8.47 -6.23
CA MET A 285 -31.87 8.13 -4.83
C MET A 285 -31.79 9.40 -3.96
N LEU A 286 -31.09 10.45 -4.39
CA LEU A 286 -31.00 11.70 -3.64
C LEU A 286 -32.38 12.40 -3.50
N VAL A 287 -33.17 12.41 -4.56
CA VAL A 287 -34.56 12.93 -4.53
C VAL A 287 -35.45 12.13 -3.57
N GLU A 288 -35.35 10.81 -3.58
CA GLU A 288 -36.04 9.92 -2.63
C GLU A 288 -35.64 10.19 -1.18
N HIS A 289 -34.39 10.67 -0.95
CA HIS A 289 -33.90 11.11 0.35
C HIS A 289 -34.09 12.61 0.64
N ASN A 290 -35.02 13.28 -0.10
CA ASN A 290 -35.41 14.67 0.07
C ASN A 290 -34.25 15.69 -0.10
N ALA A 291 -33.28 15.42 -0.98
CA ALA A 291 -32.27 16.41 -1.36
C ALA A 291 -32.93 17.63 -2.02
N GLY A 292 -32.42 18.82 -1.72
CA GLY A 292 -32.94 20.10 -2.23
C GLY A 292 -32.74 20.23 -3.75
N VAL A 293 -33.82 20.06 -4.53
CA VAL A 293 -33.76 20.05 -5.99
C VAL A 293 -33.50 21.44 -6.61
N ASN A 294 -33.80 22.52 -5.86
CA ASN A 294 -33.66 23.91 -6.30
C ASN A 294 -32.37 24.61 -5.77
N THR A 295 -31.51 23.88 -5.07
CA THR A 295 -30.24 24.44 -4.64
C THR A 295 -29.36 24.75 -5.85
N ALA A 296 -28.82 25.98 -5.90
CA ALA A 296 -27.93 26.43 -6.97
C ALA A 296 -26.49 26.51 -6.46
N ASP A 297 -25.55 26.32 -7.36
CA ASP A 297 -24.14 26.53 -7.10
C ASP A 297 -23.76 28.05 -7.11
N ASN A 298 -22.48 28.35 -6.93
CA ASN A 298 -22.00 29.75 -6.93
C ASN A 298 -22.17 30.47 -8.28
N LEU A 299 -22.42 29.74 -9.37
CA LEU A 299 -22.75 30.25 -10.69
C LEU A 299 -24.26 30.42 -10.91
N GLN A 300 -25.04 30.16 -9.88
CA GLN A 300 -26.51 30.17 -9.93
C GLN A 300 -27.09 29.08 -10.85
N HIS A 301 -26.40 27.98 -11.06
CA HIS A 301 -26.86 26.84 -11.83
C HIS A 301 -27.48 25.79 -10.90
N THR A 302 -28.66 25.30 -11.25
CA THR A 302 -29.39 24.23 -10.56
C THR A 302 -29.05 22.86 -11.17
N ALA A 303 -29.49 21.78 -10.52
CA ALA A 303 -29.41 20.42 -11.08
C ALA A 303 -30.16 20.32 -12.42
N LEU A 304 -31.31 20.99 -12.52
CA LEU A 304 -32.12 21.06 -13.75
C LEU A 304 -31.38 21.75 -14.89
N TYR A 305 -30.66 22.86 -14.60
CA TYR A 305 -29.81 23.54 -15.56
C TYR A 305 -28.77 22.61 -16.16
N TYR A 306 -27.98 21.92 -15.30
CA TYR A 306 -26.91 21.02 -15.75
C TYR A 306 -27.45 19.83 -16.55
N ALA A 307 -28.58 19.25 -16.13
CA ALA A 307 -29.22 18.16 -16.85
C ALA A 307 -29.72 18.59 -18.23
N GLY A 308 -30.34 19.81 -18.31
CA GLY A 308 -30.84 20.38 -19.55
C GLY A 308 -29.74 20.70 -20.55
N GLU A 309 -28.67 21.40 -20.12
CA GLU A 309 -27.51 21.73 -20.96
C GLU A 309 -26.82 20.50 -21.58
N ARG A 310 -26.85 19.37 -20.86
CA ARG A 310 -26.26 18.12 -21.32
C ARG A 310 -27.21 17.15 -22.01
N GLY A 311 -28.52 17.51 -22.08
CA GLY A 311 -29.53 16.70 -22.72
C GLY A 311 -29.90 15.41 -21.96
N PHE A 312 -29.73 15.38 -20.64
CA PHE A 312 -30.09 14.23 -19.80
C PHE A 312 -31.61 14.22 -19.52
N THR A 313 -32.38 13.84 -20.52
CA THR A 313 -33.86 13.93 -20.50
C THR A 313 -34.48 13.24 -19.29
N GLU A 314 -34.02 12.05 -18.95
CA GLU A 314 -34.54 11.29 -17.80
C GLU A 314 -34.31 12.02 -16.46
N ILE A 315 -33.12 12.66 -16.30
CA ILE A 315 -32.86 13.47 -15.11
C ILE A 315 -33.73 14.72 -15.09
N VAL A 316 -33.92 15.37 -16.23
CA VAL A 316 -34.81 16.54 -16.35
C VAL A 316 -36.25 16.18 -15.93
N GLU A 317 -36.81 15.09 -16.46
CA GLU A 317 -38.14 14.62 -16.10
C GLU A 317 -38.25 14.31 -14.59
N LEU A 318 -37.24 13.62 -14.04
CA LEU A 318 -37.20 13.28 -12.62
C LEU A 318 -37.14 14.53 -11.73
N LEU A 319 -36.29 15.50 -12.06
CA LEU A 319 -36.16 16.75 -11.29
C LEU A 319 -37.43 17.59 -11.36
N LEU A 320 -38.06 17.72 -12.56
CA LEU A 320 -39.36 18.42 -12.72
C LEU A 320 -40.46 17.74 -11.91
N ALA A 321 -40.52 16.40 -11.93
CA ALA A 321 -41.49 15.65 -11.12
C ALA A 321 -41.26 15.85 -9.61
N ALA A 322 -40.03 16.15 -9.19
CA ALA A 322 -39.67 16.46 -7.81
C ALA A 322 -39.82 17.94 -7.43
N GLY A 323 -40.36 18.79 -8.36
CA GLY A 323 -40.60 20.20 -8.11
C GLY A 323 -39.40 21.13 -8.38
N ALA A 324 -38.52 20.73 -9.27
CA ALA A 324 -37.44 21.63 -9.71
C ALA A 324 -38.05 22.79 -10.55
N GLU A 325 -37.61 24.01 -10.26
CA GLU A 325 -37.96 25.23 -10.97
C GLU A 325 -36.86 25.56 -11.99
N GLY A 326 -37.26 26.07 -13.17
CA GLY A 326 -36.33 26.41 -14.27
C GLY A 326 -35.65 27.75 -14.09
#